data_7e1b5fa081952c6ab1e48080071e31ad
#
_entry.id   7e1b5fa081952c6ab1e48080071e31ad
#
_cell.length_a   1.000
_cell.length_b   1.000
_cell.length_c   1.000
_cell.angle_alpha   90.00
_cell.angle_beta   90.00
_cell.angle_gamma   90.00
#
_symmetry.space_group_name_H-M   'P 1'
#
loop_
_entity.id
_entity.type
_entity.pdbx_description
1 polymer ?
#
loop_
_entity_poly.entity_id
_entity_poly.type
_entity_poly.pdbx_seq_one_letter_code
_entity_poly.pdbx_strand_id
1 'polypeptide(L)'
;MKIQFIKENAFAMPFTSPAFPFGPYKFKNREFLVITYLTDMNVLRSVVPEPLEILEPYVRFEFINMPDSTGFGNYTESGQVIPVSLDGVKGTYAHAMYLNDHPPIAGGRELWGFPKKLASPKLETEIDTLVGTLNYGKLQIAKATMGYKYKEVNLDLVKTSLAAPNFLLKIIPHVDGTPRICELVRYYTTNVKLHGAWSGPATLELHPHALAPVSELPVLKIISSLHFVADLTLELGEVVFDYLK
;
A
#
# COMPACT_ATOMS: atom_id res chain seq x y z
N MET A 1 31.07 16.69 -12.01
CA MET A 1 30.14 17.57 -11.25
C MET A 1 30.89 18.16 -10.05
N LYS A 2 30.62 19.46 -9.73
CA LYS A 2 31.23 20.12 -8.56
C LYS A 2 30.52 19.63 -7.28
N ILE A 3 31.28 19.56 -6.16
CA ILE A 3 30.73 19.13 -4.85
C ILE A 3 29.51 19.93 -4.43
N GLN A 4 29.58 21.27 -4.56
CA GLN A 4 28.48 22.16 -4.19
C GLN A 4 27.21 21.86 -5.00
N PHE A 5 27.34 21.64 -6.30
CA PHE A 5 26.21 21.30 -7.16
C PHE A 5 25.51 19.99 -6.75
N ILE A 6 26.31 18.96 -6.35
CA ILE A 6 25.76 17.69 -5.85
C ILE A 6 24.99 17.92 -4.54
N LYS A 7 25.55 18.70 -3.60
CA LYS A 7 24.89 18.98 -2.30
C LYS A 7 23.54 19.69 -2.45
N GLU A 8 23.46 20.61 -3.40
CA GLU A 8 22.24 21.43 -3.62
C GLU A 8 21.16 20.72 -4.41
N ASN A 9 21.53 19.72 -5.22
CA ASN A 9 20.60 19.09 -6.18
C ASN A 9 20.42 17.58 -5.97
N ALA A 10 21.02 17.00 -4.93
CA ALA A 10 20.86 15.59 -4.65
C ALA A 10 19.42 15.27 -4.24
N PHE A 11 18.76 14.36 -4.99
CA PHE A 11 17.40 13.90 -4.72
C PHE A 11 17.31 12.38 -4.82
N ALA A 12 17.49 11.81 -6.00
CA ALA A 12 17.39 10.39 -6.25
C ALA A 12 18.38 9.95 -7.33
N MET A 13 18.61 8.65 -7.41
CA MET A 13 19.52 8.04 -8.40
C MET A 13 18.80 7.64 -9.68
N PRO A 14 19.49 7.69 -10.85
CA PRO A 14 20.75 8.37 -11.13
C PRO A 14 20.63 9.89 -10.99
N PHE A 15 21.69 10.56 -10.52
CA PHE A 15 21.68 12.00 -10.25
C PHE A 15 21.20 12.85 -11.45
N THR A 16 21.59 12.49 -12.67
CA THR A 16 21.25 13.23 -13.91
C THR A 16 19.92 12.81 -14.53
N SER A 17 19.32 11.71 -14.08
CA SER A 17 18.06 11.16 -14.59
C SER A 17 17.39 10.32 -13.49
N PRO A 18 16.86 10.94 -12.43
CA PRO A 18 16.26 10.25 -11.32
C PRO A 18 15.21 9.23 -11.76
N ALA A 19 15.18 8.05 -11.09
CA ALA A 19 14.25 6.97 -11.40
C ALA A 19 12.78 7.35 -11.16
N PHE A 20 12.53 8.45 -10.43
CA PHE A 20 11.20 8.99 -10.15
C PHE A 20 11.29 10.52 -9.97
N PRO A 21 10.24 11.27 -10.32
CA PRO A 21 10.21 12.71 -10.14
C PRO A 21 9.94 13.10 -8.68
N PHE A 22 10.12 14.36 -8.33
CA PHE A 22 9.75 14.90 -7.03
C PHE A 22 8.22 14.97 -6.90
N GLY A 23 7.68 14.60 -5.70
CA GLY A 23 6.26 14.63 -5.39
C GLY A 23 5.74 16.03 -4.97
N PRO A 24 4.46 16.16 -4.52
CA PRO A 24 3.48 15.09 -4.31
C PRO A 24 2.95 14.48 -5.62
N TYR A 25 2.31 13.29 -5.52
CA TYR A 25 1.88 12.54 -6.70
C TYR A 25 0.36 12.49 -6.79
N LYS A 26 -0.20 12.81 -7.97
CA LYS A 26 -1.64 12.79 -8.23
C LYS A 26 -2.02 11.52 -8.96
N PHE A 27 -3.11 10.92 -8.53
CA PHE A 27 -3.70 9.73 -9.15
C PHE A 27 -5.11 10.07 -9.64
N LYS A 28 -5.43 9.60 -10.85
CA LYS A 28 -6.74 9.73 -11.48
C LYS A 28 -7.38 8.36 -11.70
N ASN A 29 -8.67 8.26 -11.38
CA ASN A 29 -9.44 7.03 -11.52
C ASN A 29 -8.75 5.81 -10.86
N ARG A 30 -8.07 6.00 -9.73
CA ARG A 30 -7.46 4.92 -8.97
C ARG A 30 -8.57 4.00 -8.44
N GLU A 31 -8.54 2.75 -8.89
CA GLU A 31 -9.55 1.75 -8.58
C GLU A 31 -9.03 0.77 -7.53
N PHE A 32 -9.88 0.43 -6.56
CA PHE A 32 -9.54 -0.44 -5.45
C PHE A 32 -10.54 -1.55 -5.29
N LEU A 33 -10.04 -2.77 -5.07
CA LEU A 33 -10.76 -3.86 -4.40
C LEU A 33 -10.08 -4.11 -3.06
N VAL A 34 -10.80 -3.94 -1.98
CA VAL A 34 -10.32 -4.14 -0.60
C VAL A 34 -11.13 -5.24 0.07
N ILE A 35 -10.47 -6.32 0.47
CA ILE A 35 -11.08 -7.40 1.25
C ILE A 35 -10.56 -7.30 2.68
N THR A 36 -11.44 -6.98 3.62
CA THR A 36 -11.11 -7.00 5.05
C THR A 36 -11.37 -8.38 5.63
N TYR A 37 -10.40 -8.96 6.31
CA TYR A 37 -10.52 -10.27 6.91
C TYR A 37 -9.96 -10.31 8.33
N LEU A 38 -10.51 -11.23 9.14
CA LEU A 38 -10.02 -11.60 10.46
C LEU A 38 -8.81 -12.52 10.31
N THR A 39 -7.76 -12.26 11.10
CA THR A 39 -6.55 -13.09 11.20
C THR A 39 -6.22 -13.41 12.67
N ASP A 40 -5.12 -14.13 12.92
CA ASP A 40 -4.62 -14.40 14.25
C ASP A 40 -3.90 -13.18 14.86
N MET A 41 -4.28 -12.78 16.07
CA MET A 41 -3.71 -11.61 16.77
C MET A 41 -2.22 -11.78 17.08
N ASN A 42 -1.76 -12.97 17.45
CA ASN A 42 -0.35 -13.19 17.80
C ASN A 42 0.54 -13.09 16.57
N VAL A 43 0.07 -13.66 15.45
CA VAL A 43 0.77 -13.54 14.16
C VAL A 43 0.78 -12.09 13.71
N LEU A 44 -0.33 -11.37 13.85
CA LEU A 44 -0.43 -9.97 13.50
C LEU A 44 0.55 -9.10 14.31
N ARG A 45 0.69 -9.37 15.64
CA ARG A 45 1.63 -8.65 16.50
C ARG A 45 3.08 -8.82 16.08
N SER A 46 3.44 -9.96 15.50
CA SER A 46 4.83 -10.22 15.04
C SER A 46 5.26 -9.38 13.83
N VAL A 47 4.30 -8.80 13.10
CA VAL A 47 4.58 -8.04 11.86
C VAL A 47 4.29 -6.54 11.97
N VAL A 48 3.62 -6.10 13.04
CA VAL A 48 3.36 -4.66 13.28
C VAL A 48 4.45 -4.10 14.19
N PRO A 49 5.24 -3.11 13.76
CA PRO A 49 6.31 -2.54 14.59
C PRO A 49 5.76 -1.68 15.73
N GLU A 50 6.38 -1.76 16.92
CA GLU A 50 6.17 -0.75 17.97
C GLU A 50 6.69 0.62 17.49
N PRO A 51 6.13 1.74 17.93
CA PRO A 51 5.06 1.87 18.94
C PRO A 51 3.63 1.79 18.38
N LEU A 52 3.42 1.26 17.18
CA LEU A 52 2.07 1.07 16.64
C LEU A 52 1.26 0.06 17.46
N GLU A 53 0.05 0.44 17.85
CA GLU A 53 -0.91 -0.41 18.53
C GLU A 53 -1.87 -1.05 17.55
N ILE A 54 -2.16 -2.35 17.71
CA ILE A 54 -3.15 -3.06 16.90
C ILE A 54 -4.52 -2.82 17.50
N LEU A 55 -5.45 -2.31 16.72
CA LEU A 55 -6.81 -2.02 17.17
C LEU A 55 -7.69 -3.26 17.22
N GLU A 56 -7.64 -4.06 16.16
CA GLU A 56 -8.42 -5.29 15.97
C GLU A 56 -7.63 -6.25 15.09
N PRO A 57 -7.86 -7.57 15.16
CA PRO A 57 -7.11 -8.56 14.40
C PRO A 57 -7.56 -8.61 12.93
N TYR A 58 -7.61 -7.46 12.28
CA TYR A 58 -8.02 -7.34 10.89
C TYR A 58 -6.85 -7.02 9.99
N VAL A 59 -6.93 -7.56 8.77
CA VAL A 59 -6.06 -7.21 7.65
C VAL A 59 -6.95 -6.80 6.48
N ARG A 60 -6.54 -5.76 5.76
CA ARG A 60 -7.11 -5.37 4.47
C ARG A 60 -6.18 -5.86 3.38
N PHE A 61 -6.65 -6.77 2.55
CA PHE A 61 -5.95 -7.16 1.33
C PHE A 61 -6.46 -6.29 0.19
N GLU A 62 -5.55 -5.60 -0.48
CA GLU A 62 -5.87 -4.60 -1.50
C GLU A 62 -5.36 -5.05 -2.87
N PHE A 63 -6.20 -4.87 -3.90
CA PHE A 63 -5.83 -4.88 -5.30
C PHE A 63 -6.16 -3.51 -5.87
N ILE A 64 -5.19 -2.90 -6.55
CA ILE A 64 -5.28 -1.51 -6.95
C ILE A 64 -4.86 -1.39 -8.42
N ASN A 65 -5.71 -0.74 -9.21
CA ASN A 65 -5.37 -0.31 -10.56
C ASN A 65 -5.18 1.20 -10.58
N MET A 66 -4.04 1.66 -11.08
CA MET A 66 -3.67 3.07 -11.21
C MET A 66 -3.45 3.41 -12.67
N PRO A 67 -4.53 3.74 -13.42
CA PRO A 67 -4.45 3.97 -14.86
C PRO A 67 -3.71 5.26 -15.22
N ASP A 68 -3.67 6.24 -14.31
CA ASP A 68 -3.04 7.54 -14.53
C ASP A 68 -2.47 8.10 -13.23
N SER A 69 -1.15 8.30 -13.19
CA SER A 69 -0.46 8.92 -12.07
C SER A 69 0.67 9.83 -12.53
N THR A 70 0.83 10.98 -11.86
CA THR A 70 1.93 11.90 -12.17
C THR A 70 3.28 11.22 -11.91
N GLY A 71 4.12 11.18 -12.95
CA GLY A 71 5.50 10.70 -12.87
C GLY A 71 5.70 9.19 -12.92
N PHE A 72 4.64 8.39 -12.70
CA PHE A 72 4.73 6.93 -12.76
C PHE A 72 3.90 6.30 -13.91
N GLY A 73 2.99 7.09 -14.54
CA GLY A 73 2.13 6.56 -15.60
C GLY A 73 1.08 5.58 -15.06
N ASN A 74 0.91 4.44 -15.73
CA ASN A 74 -0.02 3.40 -15.31
C ASN A 74 0.72 2.21 -14.68
N TYR A 75 0.17 1.68 -13.60
CA TYR A 75 0.67 0.45 -12.95
C TYR A 75 -0.41 -0.16 -12.05
N THR A 76 -0.16 -1.39 -11.61
CA THR A 76 -1.04 -2.09 -10.66
C THR A 76 -0.29 -2.45 -9.39
N GLU A 77 -1.01 -2.50 -8.28
CA GLU A 77 -0.46 -2.77 -6.95
C GLU A 77 -1.37 -3.70 -6.15
N SER A 78 -0.81 -4.48 -5.25
CA SER A 78 -1.54 -5.29 -4.29
C SER A 78 -0.76 -5.33 -2.98
N GLY A 79 -1.46 -5.48 -1.85
CA GLY A 79 -0.77 -5.54 -0.57
C GLY A 79 -1.66 -5.84 0.61
N GLN A 80 -1.01 -5.91 1.77
CA GLN A 80 -1.66 -6.10 3.08
C GLN A 80 -1.48 -4.85 3.93
N VAL A 81 -2.60 -4.31 4.40
CA VAL A 81 -2.68 -3.11 5.22
C VAL A 81 -3.40 -3.45 6.52
N ILE A 82 -2.85 -3.04 7.64
CA ILE A 82 -3.29 -3.41 8.98
C ILE A 82 -3.83 -2.16 9.70
N PRO A 83 -5.06 -2.17 10.24
CA PRO A 83 -5.58 -1.09 11.08
C PRO A 83 -4.79 -0.99 12.40
N VAL A 84 -4.24 0.20 12.66
CA VAL A 84 -3.39 0.48 13.83
C VAL A 84 -3.72 1.85 14.45
N SER A 85 -3.13 2.16 15.60
CA SER A 85 -3.07 3.53 16.13
C SER A 85 -1.65 3.90 16.55
N LEU A 86 -1.38 5.21 16.55
CA LEU A 86 -0.21 5.81 17.15
C LEU A 86 -0.69 6.97 18.04
N ASP A 87 -0.35 6.94 19.34
CA ASP A 87 -0.77 7.95 20.32
C ASP A 87 -2.30 8.21 20.30
N GLY A 88 -3.09 7.13 20.15
CA GLY A 88 -4.55 7.19 20.07
C GLY A 88 -5.11 7.65 18.73
N VAL A 89 -4.28 8.04 17.76
CA VAL A 89 -4.71 8.42 16.41
C VAL A 89 -4.80 7.17 15.52
N LYS A 90 -6.02 6.84 15.11
CA LYS A 90 -6.30 5.67 14.25
C LYS A 90 -5.80 5.87 12.83
N GLY A 91 -5.20 4.84 12.26
CA GLY A 91 -4.66 4.83 10.90
C GLY A 91 -4.44 3.41 10.38
N THR A 92 -3.57 3.27 9.38
CA THR A 92 -3.21 1.98 8.81
C THR A 92 -1.71 1.83 8.66
N TYR A 93 -1.21 0.60 8.78
CA TYR A 93 0.18 0.23 8.53
C TYR A 93 0.27 -0.67 7.29
N ALA A 94 1.07 -0.29 6.30
CA ALA A 94 1.31 -1.12 5.13
C ALA A 94 2.41 -2.15 5.42
N HIS A 95 2.00 -3.43 5.58
CA HIS A 95 2.88 -4.53 5.93
C HIS A 95 3.61 -5.12 4.72
N ALA A 96 2.91 -5.29 3.60
CA ALA A 96 3.47 -5.85 2.37
C ALA A 96 2.82 -5.20 1.14
N MET A 97 3.63 -4.93 0.11
CA MET A 97 3.15 -4.38 -1.15
C MET A 97 3.88 -5.00 -2.34
N TYR A 98 3.14 -5.23 -3.41
CA TYR A 98 3.60 -5.85 -4.64
C TYR A 98 3.08 -5.07 -5.84
N LEU A 99 3.93 -4.75 -6.81
CA LEU A 99 3.52 -4.01 -8.00
C LEU A 99 4.37 -4.38 -9.22
N ASN A 100 3.94 -3.96 -10.39
CA ASN A 100 4.47 -4.40 -11.68
C ASN A 100 5.41 -3.40 -12.35
N ASP A 101 5.83 -2.31 -11.65
CA ASP A 101 6.64 -1.26 -12.26
C ASP A 101 7.76 -0.74 -11.34
N HIS A 102 8.93 -0.45 -11.92
CA HIS A 102 10.14 -0.05 -11.19
C HIS A 102 10.12 1.36 -10.61
N PRO A 103 9.74 2.43 -11.33
CA PRO A 103 9.71 3.80 -10.80
C PRO A 103 8.91 3.95 -9.51
N PRO A 104 7.66 3.43 -9.39
CA PRO A 104 6.90 3.48 -8.15
C PRO A 104 7.45 2.54 -7.05
N ILE A 105 8.25 1.51 -7.40
CA ILE A 105 9.00 0.74 -6.40
C ILE A 105 10.12 1.61 -5.82
N ALA A 106 10.97 2.18 -6.66
CA ALA A 106 12.10 3.00 -6.23
C ALA A 106 11.62 4.19 -5.39
N GLY A 107 10.73 5.02 -5.94
CA GLY A 107 10.21 6.20 -5.24
C GLY A 107 9.46 5.83 -3.95
N GLY A 108 8.66 4.79 -3.97
CA GLY A 108 7.94 4.32 -2.79
C GLY A 108 8.86 3.89 -1.65
N ARG A 109 9.91 3.14 -1.95
CA ARG A 109 10.89 2.66 -0.97
C ARG A 109 11.81 3.78 -0.47
N GLU A 110 12.32 4.61 -1.38
CA GLU A 110 13.33 5.63 -1.07
C GLU A 110 12.72 6.84 -0.35
N LEU A 111 11.54 7.32 -0.74
CA LEU A 111 10.89 8.48 -0.11
C LEU A 111 10.17 8.11 1.19
N TRP A 112 9.24 7.14 1.13
CA TRP A 112 8.34 6.84 2.25
C TRP A 112 8.70 5.59 3.05
N GLY A 113 9.37 4.61 2.42
CA GLY A 113 9.60 3.30 3.02
C GLY A 113 8.47 2.28 2.75
N PHE A 114 7.68 2.46 1.69
CA PHE A 114 6.72 1.43 1.28
C PHE A 114 7.42 0.08 1.07
N PRO A 115 6.91 -1.04 1.62
CA PRO A 115 7.55 -2.37 1.56
C PRO A 115 7.36 -3.03 0.18
N LYS A 116 7.68 -2.31 -0.88
CA LYS A 116 7.38 -2.67 -2.27
C LYS A 116 8.34 -3.71 -2.84
N LYS A 117 7.77 -4.74 -3.48
CA LYS A 117 8.47 -5.76 -4.29
C LYS A 117 7.86 -5.85 -5.68
N LEU A 118 8.69 -6.25 -6.67
CA LEU A 118 8.22 -6.50 -8.03
C LEU A 118 7.40 -7.80 -8.08
N ALA A 119 6.19 -7.71 -8.66
CA ALA A 119 5.28 -8.83 -8.88
C ALA A 119 4.29 -8.48 -9.99
N SER A 120 3.26 -9.30 -10.20
CA SER A 120 2.25 -9.09 -11.24
C SER A 120 0.84 -9.08 -10.63
N PRO A 121 0.45 -8.01 -9.92
CA PRO A 121 -0.93 -7.82 -9.51
C PRO A 121 -1.82 -7.44 -10.70
N LYS A 122 -3.10 -7.83 -10.63
CA LYS A 122 -4.13 -7.43 -11.59
C LYS A 122 -5.45 -7.18 -10.88
N LEU A 123 -6.25 -6.27 -11.41
CA LEU A 123 -7.63 -6.01 -11.03
C LEU A 123 -8.43 -5.85 -12.32
N GLU A 124 -9.34 -6.77 -12.58
CA GLU A 124 -10.07 -6.88 -13.85
C GLU A 124 -11.55 -7.21 -13.56
N THR A 125 -12.44 -6.77 -14.44
CA THR A 125 -13.86 -7.17 -14.37
C THR A 125 -14.10 -8.29 -15.36
N GLU A 126 -14.60 -9.42 -14.87
CA GLU A 126 -15.02 -10.56 -15.69
C GLU A 126 -16.53 -10.80 -15.51
N ILE A 127 -17.29 -10.55 -16.56
CA ILE A 127 -18.77 -10.65 -16.58
C ILE A 127 -19.38 -9.75 -15.50
N ASP A 128 -19.83 -10.29 -14.39
CA ASP A 128 -20.47 -9.63 -13.24
C ASP A 128 -19.60 -9.61 -11.98
N THR A 129 -18.33 -9.95 -12.14
CA THR A 129 -17.40 -10.18 -11.03
C THR A 129 -16.14 -9.33 -11.17
N LEU A 130 -15.76 -8.65 -10.11
CA LEU A 130 -14.45 -8.00 -9.98
C LEU A 130 -13.45 -9.04 -9.47
N VAL A 131 -12.36 -9.24 -10.20
CA VAL A 131 -11.33 -10.24 -9.94
C VAL A 131 -9.99 -9.58 -9.66
N GLY A 132 -9.43 -9.84 -8.48
CA GLY A 132 -8.07 -9.48 -8.12
C GLY A 132 -7.16 -10.71 -8.14
N THR A 133 -6.00 -10.63 -8.80
CA THR A 133 -4.97 -11.68 -8.75
C THR A 133 -3.60 -11.07 -8.44
N LEU A 134 -2.76 -11.82 -7.73
CA LEU A 134 -1.38 -11.46 -7.46
C LEU A 134 -0.47 -12.65 -7.73
N ASN A 135 0.43 -12.52 -8.72
CA ASN A 135 1.45 -13.51 -9.02
C ASN A 135 2.84 -13.00 -8.62
N TYR A 136 3.59 -13.81 -7.87
CA TYR A 136 5.02 -13.57 -7.61
C TYR A 136 5.83 -14.48 -8.55
N GLY A 137 6.41 -13.89 -9.57
CA GLY A 137 6.90 -14.65 -10.71
C GLY A 137 5.75 -15.36 -11.42
N LYS A 138 5.85 -16.70 -11.55
CA LYS A 138 4.82 -17.56 -12.18
C LYS A 138 3.79 -18.12 -11.20
N LEU A 139 4.00 -17.94 -9.89
CA LEU A 139 3.16 -18.52 -8.86
C LEU A 139 2.11 -17.51 -8.39
N GLN A 140 0.85 -17.90 -8.42
CA GLN A 140 -0.24 -17.12 -7.83
C GLN A 140 -0.17 -17.24 -6.31
N ILE A 141 -0.04 -16.07 -5.62
CA ILE A 141 0.04 -16.00 -4.16
C ILE A 141 -1.22 -15.43 -3.53
N ALA A 142 -2.07 -14.74 -4.32
CA ALA A 142 -3.38 -14.30 -3.87
C ALA A 142 -4.38 -14.24 -5.04
N LYS A 143 -5.65 -14.53 -4.73
CA LYS A 143 -6.80 -14.34 -5.61
C LYS A 143 -8.01 -13.89 -4.81
N ALA A 144 -8.71 -12.86 -5.28
CA ALA A 144 -9.96 -12.38 -4.72
C ALA A 144 -11.03 -12.23 -5.80
N THR A 145 -12.28 -12.42 -5.40
CA THR A 145 -13.44 -12.09 -6.23
C THR A 145 -14.45 -11.29 -5.42
N MET A 146 -15.19 -10.41 -6.09
CA MET A 146 -16.29 -9.64 -5.50
C MET A 146 -17.37 -9.40 -6.56
N GLY A 147 -18.65 -9.49 -6.19
CA GLY A 147 -19.76 -9.07 -7.09
C GLY A 147 -19.56 -7.62 -7.54
N TYR A 148 -19.52 -7.39 -8.86
CA TYR A 148 -19.21 -6.08 -9.44
C TYR A 148 -20.33 -5.08 -9.17
N LYS A 149 -19.97 -3.95 -8.53
CA LYS A 149 -20.90 -2.84 -8.18
C LYS A 149 -22.22 -3.33 -7.57
N TYR A 150 -22.13 -4.33 -6.67
CA TYR A 150 -23.27 -5.11 -6.22
C TYR A 150 -24.24 -4.32 -5.35
N LYS A 151 -23.70 -3.49 -4.41
CA LYS A 151 -24.48 -2.62 -3.52
C LYS A 151 -23.69 -1.35 -3.23
N GLU A 152 -24.28 -0.18 -3.47
CA GLU A 152 -23.70 1.11 -3.16
C GLU A 152 -23.44 1.28 -1.66
N VAL A 153 -22.36 1.97 -1.30
CA VAL A 153 -22.02 2.36 0.07
C VAL A 153 -21.88 3.87 0.19
N ASN A 154 -22.02 4.36 1.42
CA ASN A 154 -21.89 5.79 1.70
C ASN A 154 -20.47 6.27 1.40
N LEU A 155 -20.34 7.25 0.49
CA LEU A 155 -19.07 7.80 0.04
C LEU A 155 -18.32 8.54 1.17
N ASP A 156 -19.03 9.19 2.11
CA ASP A 156 -18.39 9.92 3.20
C ASP A 156 -17.62 9.00 4.14
N LEU A 157 -18.09 7.77 4.37
CA LEU A 157 -17.38 6.76 5.15
C LEU A 157 -16.08 6.35 4.46
N VAL A 158 -16.10 6.14 3.14
CA VAL A 158 -14.91 5.80 2.36
C VAL A 158 -13.93 6.97 2.35
N LYS A 159 -14.42 8.20 2.15
CA LYS A 159 -13.62 9.41 2.17
C LYS A 159 -12.91 9.62 3.51
N THR A 160 -13.63 9.43 4.62
CA THR A 160 -13.08 9.51 5.97
C THR A 160 -11.96 8.47 6.19
N SER A 161 -12.17 7.24 5.71
CA SER A 161 -11.14 6.19 5.80
C SER A 161 -9.89 6.53 4.99
N LEU A 162 -10.04 7.11 3.80
CA LEU A 162 -8.91 7.51 2.95
C LEU A 162 -8.14 8.73 3.51
N ALA A 163 -8.80 9.59 4.28
CA ALA A 163 -8.18 10.75 4.91
C ALA A 163 -7.41 10.41 6.21
N ALA A 164 -7.56 9.19 6.73
CA ALA A 164 -6.83 8.74 7.92
C ALA A 164 -5.32 8.62 7.65
N PRO A 165 -4.47 8.78 8.68
CA PRO A 165 -3.03 8.62 8.52
C PRO A 165 -2.65 7.19 8.12
N ASN A 166 -1.58 7.07 7.36
CA ASN A 166 -0.96 5.82 6.99
C ASN A 166 0.47 5.78 7.51
N PHE A 167 0.91 4.63 7.99
CA PHE A 167 2.23 4.43 8.59
C PHE A 167 3.05 3.44 7.80
N LEU A 168 4.37 3.67 7.76
CA LEU A 168 5.35 2.86 7.08
C LEU A 168 6.60 2.71 7.94
N LEU A 169 7.18 1.53 7.96
CA LEU A 169 8.52 1.31 8.51
C LEU A 169 9.56 1.50 7.40
N LYS A 170 10.21 2.67 7.40
CA LYS A 170 11.25 3.00 6.43
C LYS A 170 12.60 2.50 6.91
N ILE A 171 13.21 1.60 6.14
CA ILE A 171 14.55 1.08 6.39
C ILE A 171 15.41 1.29 5.14
N ILE A 172 16.50 2.06 5.30
CA ILE A 172 17.51 2.26 4.25
C ILE A 172 18.88 1.85 4.84
N PRO A 173 19.53 0.82 4.29
CA PRO A 173 20.85 0.41 4.74
C PRO A 173 21.94 1.40 4.29
N HIS A 174 23.00 1.51 5.09
CA HIS A 174 24.27 2.09 4.67
C HIS A 174 25.03 1.12 3.76
N VAL A 175 26.10 1.57 3.11
CA VAL A 175 26.92 0.75 2.19
C VAL A 175 27.58 -0.46 2.85
N ASP A 176 27.74 -0.45 4.16
CA ASP A 176 28.28 -1.56 4.97
C ASP A 176 27.20 -2.53 5.50
N GLY A 177 25.92 -2.30 5.12
CA GLY A 177 24.77 -3.12 5.54
C GLY A 177 24.15 -2.73 6.87
N THR A 178 24.75 -1.78 7.62
CA THR A 178 24.12 -1.25 8.83
C THR A 178 22.94 -0.33 8.49
N PRO A 179 21.93 -0.18 9.37
CA PRO A 179 20.81 0.71 9.08
C PRO A 179 21.27 2.19 9.10
N ARG A 180 21.09 2.89 7.99
CA ARG A 180 21.32 4.35 7.89
C ARG A 180 20.06 5.14 8.25
N ILE A 181 18.88 4.60 7.91
CA ILE A 181 17.57 5.11 8.25
C ILE A 181 16.77 3.92 8.76
N CYS A 182 16.13 4.07 9.92
CA CYS A 182 15.15 3.15 10.47
C CYS A 182 14.10 3.97 11.19
N GLU A 183 13.01 4.30 10.50
CA GLU A 183 12.05 5.32 10.91
C GLU A 183 10.62 4.84 10.70
N LEU A 184 9.71 5.23 11.60
CA LEU A 184 8.28 5.18 11.36
C LEU A 184 7.87 6.48 10.65
N VAL A 185 7.36 6.34 9.44
CA VAL A 185 6.92 7.45 8.59
C VAL A 185 5.40 7.50 8.58
N ARG A 186 4.82 8.69 8.75
CA ARG A 186 3.40 8.96 8.58
C ARG A 186 3.18 9.73 7.28
N TYR A 187 2.14 9.38 6.53
CA TYR A 187 1.71 10.13 5.36
C TYR A 187 0.19 10.16 5.25
N TYR A 188 -0.32 11.08 4.42
CA TYR A 188 -1.73 11.25 4.16
C TYR A 188 -2.03 11.21 2.66
N THR A 189 -3.26 10.85 2.34
CA THR A 189 -3.84 11.13 1.02
C THR A 189 -4.78 12.33 1.13
N THR A 190 -4.64 13.26 0.18
CA THR A 190 -5.42 14.52 0.14
C THR A 190 -6.18 14.64 -1.17
N ASN A 191 -6.98 15.70 -1.32
CA ASN A 191 -7.74 16.00 -2.52
C ASN A 191 -8.58 14.81 -3.01
N VAL A 192 -9.13 14.02 -2.07
CA VAL A 192 -9.90 12.82 -2.37
C VAL A 192 -11.24 13.19 -3.01
N LYS A 193 -11.44 12.70 -4.24
CA LYS A 193 -12.70 12.76 -4.98
C LYS A 193 -13.13 11.35 -5.34
N LEU A 194 -14.19 10.84 -4.70
CA LEU A 194 -14.76 9.54 -5.01
C LEU A 194 -15.68 9.62 -6.22
N HIS A 195 -15.55 8.65 -7.14
CA HIS A 195 -16.39 8.48 -8.32
C HIS A 195 -17.49 7.44 -8.09
N GLY A 196 -17.33 6.57 -7.08
CA GLY A 196 -18.29 5.58 -6.63
C GLY A 196 -17.67 4.60 -5.67
N ALA A 197 -18.52 3.94 -4.86
CA ALA A 197 -18.10 2.90 -3.94
C ALA A 197 -19.20 1.86 -3.74
N TRP A 198 -18.81 0.59 -3.69
CA TRP A 198 -19.74 -0.55 -3.62
C TRP A 198 -19.21 -1.63 -2.68
N SER A 199 -20.12 -2.36 -2.06
CA SER A 199 -19.84 -3.60 -1.33
C SER A 199 -20.54 -4.78 -2.03
N GLY A 200 -20.13 -6.01 -1.73
CA GLY A 200 -20.74 -7.20 -2.30
C GLY A 200 -20.25 -8.49 -1.65
N PRO A 201 -20.81 -9.65 -2.01
CA PRO A 201 -20.23 -10.93 -1.64
C PRO A 201 -18.81 -11.04 -2.21
N ALA A 202 -17.88 -11.58 -1.40
CA ALA A 202 -16.48 -11.65 -1.80
C ALA A 202 -15.77 -12.88 -1.24
N THR A 203 -14.68 -13.26 -1.92
CA THR A 203 -13.75 -14.29 -1.47
C THR A 203 -12.31 -13.78 -1.52
N LEU A 204 -11.44 -14.41 -0.72
CA LEU A 204 -9.99 -14.20 -0.76
C LEU A 204 -9.29 -15.52 -0.48
N GLU A 205 -8.37 -15.91 -1.36
CA GLU A 205 -7.47 -17.05 -1.21
C GLU A 205 -6.03 -16.53 -1.17
N LEU A 206 -5.25 -17.01 -0.19
CA LEU A 206 -3.83 -16.70 -0.04
C LEU A 206 -3.03 -17.99 -0.09
N HIS A 207 -1.95 -18.02 -0.89
CA HIS A 207 -1.13 -19.21 -1.08
C HIS A 207 0.29 -19.01 -0.51
N PRO A 208 0.89 -20.06 0.10
CA PRO A 208 2.23 -19.96 0.68
C PRO A 208 3.30 -19.67 -0.39
N HIS A 209 4.23 -18.78 -0.04
CA HIS A 209 5.41 -18.50 -0.85
C HIS A 209 6.57 -18.00 0.04
N ALA A 210 7.75 -18.60 -0.08
CA ALA A 210 8.91 -18.32 0.78
C ALA A 210 9.38 -16.84 0.78
N LEU A 211 9.27 -16.12 -0.35
CA LEU A 211 9.71 -14.73 -0.51
C LEU A 211 8.56 -13.71 -0.59
N ALA A 212 7.33 -14.18 -0.57
CA ALA A 212 6.12 -13.35 -0.59
C ALA A 212 5.05 -13.97 0.32
N PRO A 213 5.27 -13.99 1.65
CA PRO A 213 4.55 -14.81 2.62
C PRO A 213 3.19 -14.21 3.03
N VAL A 214 2.38 -13.80 2.05
CA VAL A 214 1.06 -13.16 2.32
C VAL A 214 0.10 -14.08 3.10
N SER A 215 0.26 -15.41 2.98
CA SER A 215 -0.57 -16.41 3.68
C SER A 215 -0.19 -16.62 5.15
N GLU A 216 0.92 -16.04 5.63
CA GLU A 216 1.27 -16.09 7.05
C GLU A 216 0.34 -15.23 7.93
N LEU A 217 -0.40 -14.28 7.34
CA LEU A 217 -1.57 -13.66 7.94
C LEU A 217 -2.84 -14.39 7.45
N PRO A 218 -3.24 -15.51 8.09
CA PRO A 218 -4.27 -16.41 7.57
C PRO A 218 -5.65 -15.75 7.51
N VAL A 219 -6.43 -16.09 6.47
CA VAL A 219 -7.81 -15.64 6.31
C VAL A 219 -8.71 -16.54 7.15
N LEU A 220 -9.05 -16.14 8.37
CA LEU A 220 -9.94 -16.90 9.26
C LEU A 220 -11.42 -16.64 8.91
N LYS A 221 -11.76 -15.41 8.53
CA LYS A 221 -13.11 -15.00 8.15
C LYS A 221 -13.08 -13.72 7.34
N ILE A 222 -13.82 -13.67 6.22
CA ILE A 222 -14.08 -12.41 5.51
C ILE A 222 -15.05 -11.56 6.35
N ILE A 223 -14.67 -10.31 6.61
CA ILE A 223 -15.46 -9.34 7.38
C ILE A 223 -16.24 -8.41 6.45
N SER A 224 -15.58 -7.88 5.43
CA SER A 224 -16.19 -6.98 4.45
C SER A 224 -15.41 -6.93 3.15
N SER A 225 -16.07 -6.43 2.12
CA SER A 225 -15.47 -6.11 0.84
C SER A 225 -15.86 -4.71 0.41
N LEU A 226 -14.95 -4.02 -0.27
CA LEU A 226 -15.18 -2.67 -0.77
C LEU A 226 -14.51 -2.50 -2.13
N HIS A 227 -15.27 -2.10 -3.12
CA HIS A 227 -14.80 -1.64 -4.42
C HIS A 227 -15.05 -0.14 -4.52
N PHE A 228 -14.06 0.65 -4.88
CA PHE A 228 -14.24 2.08 -5.10
C PHE A 228 -13.26 2.64 -6.11
N VAL A 229 -13.64 3.77 -6.71
CA VAL A 229 -12.80 4.54 -7.65
C VAL A 229 -12.67 5.96 -7.14
N ALA A 230 -11.43 6.48 -7.11
CA ALA A 230 -11.14 7.80 -6.58
C ALA A 230 -10.00 8.51 -7.34
N ASP A 231 -10.08 9.84 -7.39
CA ASP A 231 -8.91 10.69 -7.57
C ASP A 231 -8.35 11.04 -6.19
N LEU A 232 -7.04 11.09 -6.06
CA LEU A 232 -6.38 11.49 -4.82
C LEU A 232 -4.95 11.99 -5.07
N THR A 233 -4.40 12.65 -4.06
CA THR A 233 -2.98 13.05 -4.03
C THR A 233 -2.28 12.30 -2.91
N LEU A 234 -1.15 11.66 -3.21
CA LEU A 234 -0.24 11.09 -2.23
C LEU A 234 0.75 12.18 -1.81
N GLU A 235 0.63 12.63 -0.57
CA GLU A 235 1.52 13.65 0.00
C GLU A 235 2.87 13.06 0.41
N LEU A 236 3.87 13.91 0.58
CA LEU A 236 5.15 13.52 1.20
C LEU A 236 4.90 13.11 2.66
N GLY A 237 5.79 12.28 3.21
CA GLY A 237 5.69 11.79 4.58
C GLY A 237 6.42 12.66 5.58
N GLU A 238 6.18 12.39 6.85
CA GLU A 238 6.90 12.94 8.00
C GLU A 238 7.39 11.79 8.90
N VAL A 239 8.56 11.95 9.51
CA VAL A 239 9.09 11.00 10.49
C VAL A 239 8.39 11.23 11.83
N VAL A 240 7.74 10.19 12.37
CA VAL A 240 7.02 10.24 13.65
C VAL A 240 7.72 9.45 14.75
N PHE A 241 8.64 8.55 14.39
CA PHE A 241 9.49 7.83 15.34
C PHE A 241 10.80 7.42 14.66
N ASP A 242 11.93 7.53 15.36
CA ASP A 242 13.26 7.17 14.85
C ASP A 242 13.86 6.07 15.75
N TYR A 243 13.99 4.86 15.21
CA TYR A 243 14.51 3.69 15.96
C TYR A 243 16.03 3.73 16.21
N LEU A 244 16.74 4.71 15.64
CA LEU A 244 18.20 4.85 15.79
C LEU A 244 18.61 5.96 16.79
N LYS A 245 17.62 6.60 17.44
CA LYS A 245 17.83 7.63 18.48
C LYS A 245 17.56 7.14 19.87
#